data_7e71fc2fe8d4c9ba008d51c6f5f9739c
#
_entry.id   7e71fc2fe8d4c9ba008d51c6f5f9739c
#
_cell.length_a   1.000
_cell.length_b   1.000
_cell.length_c   1.000
_cell.angle_alpha   90.00
_cell.angle_beta   90.00
_cell.angle_gamma   90.00
#
_symmetry.space_group_name_H-M   'P 1'
#
loop_
_entity.id
_entity.type
_entity.pdbx_description
1 polymer ?
#
loop_
_entity_poly.entity_id
_entity_poly.type
_entity_poly.pdbx_seq_one_letter_code
_entity_poly.pdbx_strand_id
1 'polypeptide(L)'
;MRSPILVADSFGLTELAHELAQEPAIGVDTESNSLFAYRERVCLIQFSTQERDYIVDPLVLSDLNALAPLFANPHQQKVFHAAEYDLLGLRRDFGFECANLFDTMIAAGTMGWQHMGLAAILEAHFGVKLNKRYQRTNWGRRPLTADQLEYARCDTHYLLPLRDLLQAALSAEGRVEEASEAFALLAQVTGEPKPAANDRFWRINGARDLTPTQASVLRQVYSYREQQADQTDQPPFKVMSEQTLLEIALSCPKHLSELKVVTGMTPGQIRRHGGELLWAVQRGLSAPAPPPPLFPRAPDEVRERYDRLHEWRKQTAQARGVQSNFILPREVLWELARRMPRTLAELDTIEHLGPWRRQAYGPAVLKVLAESGQPSNPA
;
A
#
# COMPACT_ATOMS: atom_id res chain seq x y z
N MET A 1 28.42 12.55 9.55
CA MET A 1 27.14 12.30 10.23
C MET A 1 27.37 11.39 11.43
N ARG A 2 26.57 11.51 12.51
CA ARG A 2 26.66 10.61 13.67
C ARG A 2 25.96 9.29 13.34
N SER A 3 26.42 8.18 13.90
CA SER A 3 25.72 6.88 13.76
C SER A 3 24.35 6.94 14.44
N PRO A 4 23.33 6.20 13.90
CA PRO A 4 22.03 6.15 14.55
C PRO A 4 22.12 5.44 15.91
N ILE A 5 21.23 5.79 16.82
CA ILE A 5 21.10 5.15 18.13
C ILE A 5 20.18 3.94 17.95
N LEU A 6 20.72 2.74 18.21
CA LEU A 6 19.93 1.51 18.19
C LEU A 6 19.23 1.33 19.54
N VAL A 7 17.90 1.20 19.51
CA VAL A 7 17.05 0.98 20.69
C VAL A 7 16.55 -0.45 20.65
N ALA A 8 17.07 -1.28 21.54
CA ALA A 8 16.83 -2.72 21.59
C ALA A 8 16.47 -3.23 22.99
N ASP A 9 16.21 -2.34 23.95
CA ASP A 9 15.74 -2.68 25.29
C ASP A 9 14.66 -1.69 25.78
N SER A 10 13.93 -2.08 26.83
CA SER A 10 12.80 -1.29 27.33
C SER A 10 13.21 0.03 27.99
N PHE A 11 14.40 0.11 28.54
CA PHE A 11 14.90 1.34 29.12
C PHE A 11 15.17 2.36 28.02
N GLY A 12 15.95 1.99 27.01
CA GLY A 12 16.20 2.84 25.83
C GLY A 12 14.94 3.27 25.10
N LEU A 13 13.91 2.38 25.03
CA LEU A 13 12.62 2.72 24.44
C LEU A 13 11.89 3.81 25.25
N THR A 14 11.93 3.73 26.58
CA THR A 14 11.29 4.73 27.45
C THR A 14 11.97 6.07 27.34
N GLU A 15 13.31 6.10 27.35
CA GLU A 15 14.11 7.31 27.16
C GLU A 15 13.83 7.93 25.78
N LEU A 16 13.81 7.10 24.71
CA LEU A 16 13.45 7.57 23.36
C LEU A 16 12.06 8.18 23.33
N ALA A 17 11.05 7.51 23.89
CA ALA A 17 9.68 7.99 23.91
C ALA A 17 9.59 9.37 24.62
N HIS A 18 10.33 9.54 25.73
CA HIS A 18 10.40 10.79 26.45
C HIS A 18 11.09 11.89 25.63
N GLU A 19 12.20 11.59 24.97
CA GLU A 19 12.94 12.53 24.12
C GLU A 19 12.08 12.96 22.93
N LEU A 20 11.51 12.00 22.18
CA LEU A 20 10.67 12.31 21.03
C LEU A 20 9.41 13.11 21.41
N ALA A 21 8.85 12.92 22.61
CA ALA A 21 7.68 13.66 23.07
C ALA A 21 7.92 15.18 23.23
N GLN A 22 9.18 15.61 23.31
CA GLN A 22 9.55 17.03 23.40
C GLN A 22 9.65 17.69 22.02
N GLU A 23 9.70 16.90 20.96
CA GLU A 23 9.89 17.41 19.61
C GLU A 23 8.56 17.84 18.98
N PRO A 24 8.50 19.01 18.31
CA PRO A 24 7.28 19.44 17.61
C PRO A 24 6.98 18.59 16.35
N ALA A 25 8.01 17.97 15.79
CA ALA A 25 7.91 17.10 14.63
C ALA A 25 9.00 16.03 14.66
N ILE A 26 8.67 14.82 14.18
CA ILE A 26 9.58 13.68 14.05
C ILE A 26 9.48 13.08 12.66
N GLY A 27 10.62 12.73 12.06
CA GLY A 27 10.66 11.88 10.86
C GLY A 27 10.43 10.43 11.24
N VAL A 28 9.63 9.69 10.48
CA VAL A 28 9.29 8.28 10.77
C VAL A 28 9.31 7.47 9.49
N ASP A 29 9.81 6.23 9.57
CA ASP A 29 9.75 5.24 8.51
C ASP A 29 9.72 3.83 9.11
N THR A 30 9.38 2.81 8.34
CA THR A 30 9.41 1.41 8.79
C THR A 30 10.00 0.48 7.74
N GLU A 31 10.62 -0.60 8.22
CA GLU A 31 11.07 -1.69 7.36
C GLU A 31 10.39 -2.99 7.73
N SER A 32 9.97 -3.75 6.74
CA SER A 32 9.24 -5.01 6.92
C SER A 32 9.96 -6.22 6.30
N ASN A 33 9.51 -7.42 6.64
CA ASN A 33 9.99 -8.68 6.06
C ASN A 33 9.06 -9.27 4.99
N SER A 34 8.16 -8.49 4.40
CA SER A 34 7.12 -8.93 3.46
C SER A 34 7.63 -9.77 2.28
N LEU A 35 8.86 -9.52 1.80
CA LEU A 35 9.50 -10.29 0.72
C LEU A 35 10.15 -11.60 1.20
N PHE A 36 10.16 -11.87 2.50
CA PHE A 36 10.93 -12.96 3.12
C PHE A 36 10.14 -13.87 4.05
N ALA A 37 8.98 -13.43 4.55
CA ALA A 37 8.13 -14.18 5.46
C ALA A 37 6.68 -14.28 4.93
N TYR A 38 5.97 -15.33 5.32
CA TYR A 38 4.53 -15.46 5.07
C TYR A 38 3.74 -14.50 5.96
N ARG A 39 4.15 -14.42 7.22
CA ARG A 39 3.60 -13.51 8.22
C ARG A 39 4.44 -12.24 8.23
N GLU A 40 4.04 -11.32 7.39
CA GLU A 40 4.66 -10.01 7.35
C GLU A 40 4.55 -9.30 8.70
N ARG A 41 5.66 -8.66 9.12
CA ARG A 41 5.73 -7.80 10.30
C ARG A 41 6.68 -6.64 10.07
N VAL A 42 6.47 -5.58 10.82
CA VAL A 42 7.42 -4.49 10.95
C VAL A 42 8.67 -5.00 11.67
N CYS A 43 9.83 -4.80 11.08
CA CYS A 43 11.12 -5.28 11.58
C CYS A 43 12.01 -4.19 12.11
N LEU A 44 11.81 -2.93 11.68
CA LEU A 44 12.44 -1.74 12.21
C LEU A 44 11.43 -0.59 12.21
N ILE A 45 11.59 0.33 13.17
CA ILE A 45 10.94 1.65 13.13
C ILE A 45 12.07 2.67 13.27
N GLN A 46 12.17 3.57 12.31
CA GLN A 46 13.16 4.63 12.31
C GLN A 46 12.52 5.94 12.78
N PHE A 47 13.25 6.69 13.58
CA PHE A 47 12.89 8.05 13.97
C PHE A 47 14.04 8.99 13.72
N SER A 48 13.75 10.21 13.28
CA SER A 48 14.72 11.30 13.20
C SER A 48 14.13 12.57 13.82
N THR A 49 14.95 13.22 14.66
CA THR A 49 14.79 14.60 15.08
C THR A 49 15.70 15.50 14.24
N GLN A 50 15.76 16.79 14.52
CA GLN A 50 16.75 17.67 13.87
C GLN A 50 18.20 17.33 14.24
N GLU A 51 18.43 16.69 15.39
CA GLU A 51 19.75 16.46 15.94
C GLU A 51 20.22 15.01 15.85
N ARG A 52 19.31 14.04 15.92
CA ARG A 52 19.60 12.62 16.11
C ARG A 52 18.69 11.72 15.31
N ASP A 53 19.24 10.53 14.98
CA ASP A 53 18.55 9.46 14.30
C ASP A 53 18.50 8.23 15.22
N TYR A 54 17.36 7.54 15.26
CA TYR A 54 17.10 6.37 16.09
C TYR A 54 16.56 5.23 15.26
N ILE A 55 16.95 4.02 15.62
CA ILE A 55 16.43 2.78 15.03
C ILE A 55 15.90 1.92 16.17
N VAL A 56 14.60 1.71 16.21
CA VAL A 56 13.95 0.81 17.17
C VAL A 56 13.85 -0.57 16.55
N ASP A 57 14.23 -1.61 17.33
CA ASP A 57 14.17 -3.00 16.92
C ASP A 57 12.96 -3.72 17.55
N PRO A 58 11.79 -3.77 16.86
CA PRO A 58 10.59 -4.41 17.41
C PRO A 58 10.68 -5.94 17.48
N LEU A 59 11.72 -6.56 16.88
CA LEU A 59 11.88 -8.02 16.96
C LEU A 59 12.50 -8.49 18.28
N VAL A 60 13.17 -7.58 19.01
CA VAL A 60 13.75 -7.88 20.32
C VAL A 60 12.98 -7.25 21.47
N LEU A 61 12.16 -6.23 21.18
CA LEU A 61 11.30 -5.56 22.15
C LEU A 61 9.94 -6.28 22.21
N SER A 62 9.53 -6.69 23.40
CA SER A 62 8.25 -7.39 23.58
C SER A 62 7.04 -6.45 23.64
N ASP A 63 7.27 -5.17 23.93
CA ASP A 63 6.24 -4.15 24.09
C ASP A 63 6.73 -2.81 23.56
N LEU A 64 5.95 -2.19 22.67
CA LEU A 64 6.20 -0.89 22.10
C LEU A 64 5.16 0.18 22.49
N ASN A 65 4.31 -0.11 23.49
CA ASN A 65 3.22 0.77 23.90
C ASN A 65 3.69 2.16 24.35
N ALA A 66 4.96 2.30 24.79
CA ALA A 66 5.54 3.61 25.10
C ALA A 66 5.53 4.58 23.90
N LEU A 67 5.50 4.07 22.65
CA LEU A 67 5.44 4.88 21.44
C LEU A 67 4.01 5.25 21.02
N ALA A 68 2.99 4.52 21.47
CA ALA A 68 1.60 4.76 21.07
C ALA A 68 1.12 6.21 21.31
N PRO A 69 1.43 6.86 22.45
CA PRO A 69 1.05 8.25 22.69
C PRO A 69 1.69 9.22 21.70
N LEU A 70 2.90 8.95 21.19
CA LEU A 70 3.57 9.80 20.20
C LEU A 70 2.81 9.80 18.88
N PHE A 71 2.43 8.61 18.40
CA PHE A 71 1.68 8.48 17.15
C PHE A 71 0.29 9.13 17.26
N ALA A 72 -0.40 8.97 18.38
CA ALA A 72 -1.73 9.52 18.61
C ALA A 72 -1.73 11.04 18.92
N ASN A 73 -0.58 11.67 19.20
CA ASN A 73 -0.50 13.07 19.60
C ASN A 73 -0.85 14.02 18.44
N PRO A 74 -1.96 14.78 18.48
CA PRO A 74 -2.34 15.71 17.42
C PRO A 74 -1.47 16.98 17.38
N HIS A 75 -0.69 17.25 18.44
CA HIS A 75 0.18 18.43 18.53
C HIS A 75 1.59 18.18 18.02
N GLN A 76 1.97 16.92 17.82
CA GLN A 76 3.26 16.54 17.27
C GLN A 76 3.08 16.04 15.84
N GLN A 77 3.83 16.61 14.90
CA GLN A 77 3.75 16.19 13.50
C GLN A 77 4.62 14.95 13.24
N LYS A 78 4.04 13.91 12.65
CA LYS A 78 4.75 12.74 12.14
C LYS A 78 4.98 12.92 10.65
N VAL A 79 6.26 12.99 10.27
CA VAL A 79 6.69 13.21 8.89
C VAL A 79 7.14 11.91 8.29
N PHE A 80 6.45 11.49 7.22
CA PHE A 80 6.72 10.27 6.48
C PHE A 80 7.00 10.58 5.00
N HIS A 81 7.41 9.55 4.27
CA HIS A 81 7.44 9.54 2.81
C HIS A 81 6.69 8.33 2.27
N ALA A 82 5.52 8.53 1.65
CA ALA A 82 4.64 7.46 1.18
C ALA A 82 4.11 6.55 2.31
N ALA A 83 3.58 7.13 3.36
CA ALA A 83 3.27 6.54 4.66
C ALA A 83 2.23 5.39 4.66
N GLU A 84 1.49 5.14 3.57
CA GLU A 84 0.36 4.20 3.57
C GLU A 84 0.75 2.82 4.10
N TYR A 85 1.87 2.29 3.61
CA TYR A 85 2.36 0.97 4.00
C TYR A 85 2.84 0.91 5.44
N ASP A 86 3.50 1.97 5.89
CA ASP A 86 3.98 2.12 7.28
C ASP A 86 2.82 2.17 8.26
N LEU A 87 1.82 3.02 7.98
CA LEU A 87 0.63 3.16 8.82
C LEU A 87 -0.14 1.83 8.94
N LEU A 88 -0.29 1.10 7.82
CA LEU A 88 -0.92 -0.22 7.84
C LEU A 88 -0.12 -1.22 8.66
N GLY A 89 1.20 -1.22 8.55
CA GLY A 89 2.10 -2.07 9.33
C GLY A 89 2.06 -1.75 10.82
N LEU A 90 2.20 -0.48 11.18
CA LEU A 90 2.16 0.00 12.57
C LEU A 90 0.81 -0.29 13.25
N ARG A 91 -0.30 -0.11 12.52
CA ARG A 91 -1.64 -0.44 13.02
C ARG A 91 -1.82 -1.95 13.18
N ARG A 92 -1.41 -2.75 12.20
CA ARG A 92 -1.54 -4.22 12.21
C ARG A 92 -0.76 -4.86 13.35
N ASP A 93 0.49 -4.43 13.55
CA ASP A 93 1.43 -5.11 14.45
C ASP A 93 1.38 -4.56 15.88
N PHE A 94 1.07 -3.25 16.04
CA PHE A 94 1.15 -2.57 17.35
C PHE A 94 -0.14 -1.83 17.74
N GLY A 95 -1.14 -1.76 16.85
CA GLY A 95 -2.38 -1.01 17.11
C GLY A 95 -2.20 0.51 17.11
N PHE A 96 -1.10 1.03 16.56
CA PHE A 96 -0.85 2.47 16.55
C PHE A 96 -1.79 3.21 15.62
N GLU A 97 -2.33 4.32 16.09
CA GLU A 97 -3.11 5.28 15.32
C GLU A 97 -2.30 6.55 15.13
N CYS A 98 -2.25 7.06 13.91
CA CYS A 98 -1.44 8.23 13.57
C CYS A 98 -2.31 9.47 13.45
N ALA A 99 -2.02 10.49 14.28
CA ALA A 99 -2.58 11.83 14.16
C ALA A 99 -1.51 12.82 13.68
N ASN A 100 -1.94 13.93 13.06
CA ASN A 100 -1.05 15.01 12.57
C ASN A 100 0.08 14.48 11.65
N LEU A 101 -0.34 13.80 10.60
CA LEU A 101 0.53 13.26 9.56
C LEU A 101 0.98 14.38 8.59
N PHE A 102 2.23 14.34 8.16
CA PHE A 102 2.74 15.03 6.98
C PHE A 102 3.42 14.01 6.06
N ASP A 103 2.90 13.81 4.86
CA ASP A 103 3.50 12.91 3.88
C ASP A 103 4.21 13.72 2.80
N THR A 104 5.54 13.57 2.72
CA THR A 104 6.38 14.34 1.81
C THR A 104 6.17 13.95 0.34
N MET A 105 5.74 12.71 0.03
CA MET A 105 5.40 12.31 -1.32
C MET A 105 4.06 12.92 -1.76
N ILE A 106 3.06 12.96 -0.88
CA ILE A 106 1.78 13.62 -1.15
C ILE A 106 2.00 15.13 -1.32
N ALA A 107 2.79 15.76 -0.46
CA ALA A 107 3.11 17.18 -0.57
C ALA A 107 3.78 17.50 -1.92
N ALA A 108 4.81 16.73 -2.31
CA ALA A 108 5.48 16.87 -3.59
C ALA A 108 4.52 16.67 -4.78
N GLY A 109 3.65 15.67 -4.71
CA GLY A 109 2.64 15.39 -5.74
C GLY A 109 1.57 16.48 -5.84
N THR A 110 1.14 17.05 -4.71
CA THR A 110 0.24 18.22 -4.67
C THR A 110 0.88 19.43 -5.33
N MET A 111 2.20 19.60 -5.21
CA MET A 111 2.98 20.63 -5.92
C MET A 111 3.21 20.34 -7.41
N GLY A 112 2.88 19.13 -7.88
CA GLY A 112 3.09 18.72 -9.26
C GLY A 112 4.52 18.28 -9.60
N TRP A 113 5.31 17.90 -8.60
CA TRP A 113 6.67 17.41 -8.85
C TRP A 113 6.63 16.10 -9.65
N GLN A 114 7.45 16.01 -10.70
CA GLN A 114 7.44 14.86 -11.62
C GLN A 114 8.09 13.61 -10.98
N HIS A 115 9.08 13.80 -10.13
CA HIS A 115 9.82 12.73 -9.44
C HIS A 115 9.57 12.83 -7.95
N MET A 116 8.62 12.05 -7.44
CA MET A 116 8.14 12.13 -6.06
C MET A 116 8.82 11.11 -5.12
N GLY A 117 9.62 10.19 -5.62
CA GLY A 117 10.33 9.22 -4.77
C GLY A 117 11.45 9.89 -3.98
N LEU A 118 11.62 9.50 -2.70
CA LEU A 118 12.54 10.13 -1.75
C LEU A 118 13.96 10.33 -2.32
N ALA A 119 14.56 9.29 -2.91
CA ALA A 119 15.90 9.38 -3.46
C ALA A 119 16.03 10.43 -4.58
N ALA A 120 15.01 10.58 -5.44
CA ALA A 120 15.03 11.57 -6.51
C ALA A 120 14.86 12.99 -5.97
N ILE A 121 13.99 13.16 -4.97
CA ILE A 121 13.80 14.46 -4.31
C ILE A 121 15.07 14.87 -3.58
N LEU A 122 15.69 13.96 -2.83
CA LEU A 122 16.92 14.29 -2.07
C LEU A 122 18.10 14.59 -2.99
N GLU A 123 18.22 13.89 -4.12
CA GLU A 123 19.25 14.21 -5.11
C GLU A 123 19.03 15.60 -5.73
N ALA A 124 17.77 15.93 -6.09
CA ALA A 124 17.45 17.20 -6.74
C ALA A 124 17.57 18.42 -5.81
N HIS A 125 17.16 18.31 -4.55
CA HIS A 125 17.04 19.46 -3.64
C HIS A 125 18.15 19.54 -2.58
N PHE A 126 18.78 18.40 -2.25
CA PHE A 126 19.83 18.35 -1.21
C PHE A 126 21.17 17.83 -1.74
N GLY A 127 21.25 17.40 -3.02
CA GLY A 127 22.47 16.83 -3.59
C GLY A 127 22.85 15.46 -2.99
N VAL A 128 21.93 14.81 -2.30
CA VAL A 128 22.14 13.54 -1.58
C VAL A 128 21.75 12.36 -2.46
N LYS A 129 22.69 11.44 -2.66
CA LYS A 129 22.44 10.18 -3.37
C LYS A 129 22.22 9.03 -2.38
N LEU A 130 20.99 8.53 -2.30
CA LEU A 130 20.68 7.38 -1.48
C LEU A 130 21.12 6.07 -2.16
N ASN A 131 21.65 5.16 -1.35
CA ASN A 131 22.03 3.83 -1.82
C ASN A 131 20.85 2.87 -1.75
N LYS A 132 20.25 2.52 -2.89
CA LYS A 132 19.07 1.63 -2.96
C LYS A 132 19.38 0.13 -2.73
N ARG A 133 20.63 -0.24 -2.46
CA ARG A 133 21.07 -1.65 -2.35
C ARG A 133 20.30 -2.43 -1.29
N TYR A 134 19.91 -1.77 -0.19
CA TYR A 134 19.27 -2.42 0.96
C TYR A 134 17.76 -2.36 0.95
N GLN A 135 17.13 -1.67 0.01
CA GLN A 135 15.67 -1.54 -0.12
C GLN A 135 14.91 -2.88 -0.16
N ARG A 136 15.55 -3.95 -0.64
CA ARG A 136 14.97 -5.29 -0.73
C ARG A 136 15.74 -6.31 0.10
N THR A 137 16.31 -5.89 1.20
CA THR A 137 17.02 -6.79 2.11
C THR A 137 16.04 -7.52 3.03
N ASN A 138 16.51 -8.59 3.68
CA ASN A 138 15.70 -9.27 4.69
C ASN A 138 15.89 -8.58 6.05
N TRP A 139 15.00 -7.63 6.34
CA TRP A 139 15.00 -6.89 7.59
C TRP A 139 14.64 -7.73 8.82
N GLY A 140 14.10 -8.95 8.64
CA GLY A 140 13.88 -9.90 9.72
C GLY A 140 15.13 -10.60 10.22
N ARG A 141 16.29 -10.46 9.56
CA ARG A 141 17.54 -11.09 10.00
C ARG A 141 18.26 -10.25 11.03
N ARG A 142 18.98 -10.93 11.94
CA ARG A 142 19.87 -10.35 12.95
C ARG A 142 21.22 -11.10 12.95
N PRO A 143 22.33 -10.41 13.28
CA PRO A 143 22.43 -8.95 13.52
C PRO A 143 22.31 -8.15 12.23
N LEU A 144 21.92 -6.87 12.33
CA LEU A 144 21.97 -5.92 11.23
C LEU A 144 23.43 -5.47 11.01
N THR A 145 23.79 -5.25 9.75
CA THR A 145 25.10 -4.68 9.41
C THR A 145 25.11 -3.16 9.58
N ALA A 146 26.29 -2.56 9.76
CA ALA A 146 26.44 -1.11 9.81
C ALA A 146 25.85 -0.40 8.59
N ASP A 147 26.02 -1.00 7.38
CA ASP A 147 25.48 -0.45 6.15
C ASP A 147 23.94 -0.50 6.10
N GLN A 148 23.31 -1.52 6.69
CA GLN A 148 21.86 -1.60 6.80
C GLN A 148 21.32 -0.53 7.77
N LEU A 149 21.99 -0.33 8.91
CA LEU A 149 21.63 0.71 9.86
C LEU A 149 21.77 2.11 9.24
N GLU A 150 22.84 2.34 8.47
CA GLU A 150 23.05 3.59 7.75
C GLU A 150 22.01 3.81 6.66
N TYR A 151 21.61 2.77 5.94
CA TYR A 151 20.52 2.85 4.95
C TYR A 151 19.21 3.26 5.64
N ALA A 152 18.78 2.50 6.66
CA ALA A 152 17.54 2.75 7.40
C ALA A 152 17.50 4.16 8.01
N ARG A 153 18.65 4.65 8.54
CA ARG A 153 18.78 6.01 9.02
C ARG A 153 18.49 7.05 7.94
N CYS A 154 18.98 6.84 6.73
CA CYS A 154 18.86 7.81 5.65
C CYS A 154 17.41 7.99 5.17
N ASP A 155 16.54 7.02 5.40
CA ASP A 155 15.12 7.09 4.99
C ASP A 155 14.33 8.11 5.87
N THR A 156 14.80 8.42 7.08
CA THR A 156 14.18 9.44 7.96
C THR A 156 15.01 10.73 8.15
N HIS A 157 16.34 10.65 8.07
CA HIS A 157 17.26 11.75 8.39
C HIS A 157 16.93 13.07 7.67
N TYR A 158 16.47 12.99 6.45
CA TYR A 158 16.18 14.16 5.62
C TYR A 158 14.70 14.56 5.60
N LEU A 159 13.83 13.85 6.32
CA LEU A 159 12.39 14.10 6.24
C LEU A 159 12.00 15.46 6.82
N LEU A 160 12.60 15.88 7.92
CA LEU A 160 12.28 17.18 8.54
C LEU A 160 12.70 18.37 7.66
N PRO A 161 13.95 18.46 7.17
CA PRO A 161 14.31 19.52 6.22
C PRO A 161 13.50 19.45 4.92
N LEU A 162 13.15 18.26 4.42
CA LEU A 162 12.28 18.11 3.24
C LEU A 162 10.86 18.60 3.54
N ARG A 163 10.31 18.29 4.73
CA ARG A 163 9.02 18.79 5.17
C ARG A 163 9.00 20.32 5.18
N ASP A 164 10.06 20.97 5.71
CA ASP A 164 10.14 22.44 5.79
C ASP A 164 10.15 23.07 4.38
N LEU A 165 10.92 22.49 3.45
CA LEU A 165 10.95 22.90 2.06
C LEU A 165 9.55 22.78 1.40
N LEU A 166 8.89 21.63 1.56
CA LEU A 166 7.58 21.37 0.97
C LEU A 166 6.48 22.22 1.61
N GLN A 167 6.52 22.42 2.93
CA GLN A 167 5.57 23.28 3.64
C GLN A 167 5.67 24.73 3.16
N ALA A 168 6.88 25.24 2.96
CA ALA A 168 7.09 26.58 2.40
C ALA A 168 6.55 26.68 0.97
N ALA A 169 6.81 25.67 0.13
CA ALA A 169 6.32 25.63 -1.24
C ALA A 169 4.78 25.56 -1.30
N LEU A 170 4.16 24.68 -0.50
CA LEU A 170 2.70 24.58 -0.39
C LEU A 170 2.07 25.91 0.06
N SER A 171 2.70 26.59 1.02
CA SER A 171 2.22 27.89 1.52
C SER A 171 2.31 28.98 0.44
N ALA A 172 3.40 29.03 -0.31
CA ALA A 172 3.59 30.01 -1.38
C ALA A 172 2.57 29.85 -2.51
N GLU A 173 2.15 28.62 -2.81
CA GLU A 173 1.16 28.29 -3.86
C GLU A 173 -0.30 28.21 -3.33
N GLY A 174 -0.53 28.45 -2.03
CA GLY A 174 -1.86 28.34 -1.43
C GLY A 174 -2.45 26.93 -1.44
N ARG A 175 -1.60 25.88 -1.39
CA ARG A 175 -2.01 24.47 -1.49
C ARG A 175 -1.96 23.71 -0.16
N VAL A 176 -1.75 24.41 0.95
CA VAL A 176 -1.65 23.78 2.29
C VAL A 176 -2.91 23.02 2.67
N GLU A 177 -4.10 23.60 2.46
CA GLU A 177 -5.37 22.97 2.82
C GLU A 177 -5.63 21.70 1.99
N GLU A 178 -5.30 21.74 0.69
CA GLU A 178 -5.38 20.57 -0.19
C GLU A 178 -4.52 19.41 0.28
N ALA A 179 -3.25 19.70 0.62
CA ALA A 179 -2.32 18.70 1.12
C ALA A 179 -2.75 18.18 2.49
N SER A 180 -3.18 19.07 3.40
CA SER A 180 -3.64 18.70 4.74
C SER A 180 -4.85 17.77 4.71
N GLU A 181 -5.80 18.00 3.79
CA GLU A 181 -6.91 17.08 3.57
C GLU A 181 -6.42 15.70 3.13
N ALA A 182 -5.46 15.64 2.22
CA ALA A 182 -4.90 14.37 1.76
C ALA A 182 -4.14 13.63 2.88
N PHE A 183 -3.40 14.37 3.73
CA PHE A 183 -2.74 13.80 4.91
C PHE A 183 -3.75 13.24 5.91
N ALA A 184 -4.85 13.97 6.18
CA ALA A 184 -5.89 13.52 7.10
C ALA A 184 -6.61 12.26 6.59
N LEU A 185 -6.84 12.15 5.29
CA LEU A 185 -7.41 10.95 4.67
C LEU A 185 -6.44 9.75 4.76
N LEU A 186 -5.15 9.98 4.49
CA LEU A 186 -4.13 8.93 4.61
C LEU A 186 -3.98 8.43 6.05
N ALA A 187 -4.02 9.32 7.04
CA ALA A 187 -3.93 8.92 8.45
C ALA A 187 -5.06 7.97 8.92
N GLN A 188 -6.19 7.98 8.21
CA GLN A 188 -7.35 7.12 8.50
C GLN A 188 -7.30 5.78 7.75
N VAL A 189 -6.26 5.53 6.94
CA VAL A 189 -6.18 4.30 6.15
C VAL A 189 -6.30 3.08 7.06
N THR A 190 -7.23 2.21 6.69
CA THR A 190 -7.38 0.89 7.29
C THR A 190 -7.14 -0.15 6.21
N GLY A 191 -6.40 -1.20 6.54
CA GLY A 191 -6.21 -2.29 5.58
C GLY A 191 -7.56 -2.82 5.11
N GLU A 192 -7.73 -2.99 3.78
CA GLU A 192 -8.92 -3.68 3.28
C GLU A 192 -9.06 -5.03 3.98
N PRO A 193 -10.29 -5.41 4.39
CA PRO A 193 -10.55 -6.76 4.87
C PRO A 193 -10.01 -7.74 3.82
N LYS A 194 -9.02 -8.54 4.19
CA LYS A 194 -8.52 -9.55 3.25
C LYS A 194 -9.69 -10.46 2.88
N PRO A 195 -10.01 -10.66 1.58
CA PRO A 195 -11.04 -11.60 1.17
C PRO A 195 -10.83 -12.94 1.89
N ALA A 196 -11.92 -13.68 2.12
CA ALA A 196 -11.80 -15.01 2.69
C ALA A 196 -10.69 -15.79 1.98
N ALA A 197 -9.85 -16.49 2.74
CA ALA A 197 -8.67 -17.18 2.18
C ALA A 197 -9.05 -18.06 0.97
N ASN A 198 -10.27 -18.61 1.01
CA ASN A 198 -10.81 -19.49 -0.03
C ASN A 198 -11.14 -18.80 -1.37
N ASP A 199 -11.21 -17.46 -1.41
CA ASP A 199 -11.62 -16.71 -2.62
C ASP A 199 -10.47 -15.90 -3.24
N ARG A 200 -9.31 -15.86 -2.59
CA ARG A 200 -8.14 -15.08 -3.08
C ARG A 200 -7.57 -15.62 -4.39
N PHE A 201 -7.72 -16.92 -4.65
CA PHE A 201 -7.24 -17.54 -5.90
C PHE A 201 -7.86 -16.89 -7.14
N TRP A 202 -9.06 -16.30 -7.03
CA TRP A 202 -9.71 -15.56 -8.11
C TRP A 202 -8.97 -14.26 -8.53
N ARG A 203 -8.02 -13.79 -7.70
CA ARG A 203 -7.17 -12.63 -8.02
C ARG A 203 -6.02 -12.99 -8.97
N ILE A 204 -5.74 -14.28 -9.16
CA ILE A 204 -4.73 -14.73 -10.11
C ILE A 204 -5.20 -14.37 -11.52
N ASN A 205 -4.30 -13.72 -12.28
CA ASN A 205 -4.61 -13.33 -13.65
C ASN A 205 -4.90 -14.57 -14.50
N GLY A 206 -6.01 -14.58 -15.23
CA GLY A 206 -6.51 -15.73 -16.00
C GLY A 206 -7.38 -16.72 -15.20
N ALA A 207 -7.51 -16.57 -13.88
CA ALA A 207 -8.35 -17.47 -13.07
C ALA A 207 -9.84 -17.43 -13.49
N ARG A 208 -10.30 -16.30 -14.00
CA ARG A 208 -11.70 -16.08 -14.42
C ARG A 208 -12.05 -16.76 -15.76
N ASP A 209 -11.04 -17.08 -16.56
CA ASP A 209 -11.21 -17.70 -17.86
C ASP A 209 -11.23 -19.23 -17.76
N LEU A 210 -11.02 -19.76 -16.56
CA LEU A 210 -11.02 -21.20 -16.29
C LEU A 210 -12.43 -21.80 -16.34
N THR A 211 -12.52 -23.04 -16.80
CA THR A 211 -13.74 -23.84 -16.63
C THR A 211 -14.03 -24.07 -15.14
N PRO A 212 -15.29 -24.38 -14.77
CA PRO A 212 -15.64 -24.64 -13.37
C PRO A 212 -14.76 -25.70 -12.70
N THR A 213 -14.39 -26.76 -13.41
CA THR A 213 -13.50 -27.83 -12.93
C THR A 213 -12.08 -27.31 -12.73
N GLN A 214 -11.54 -26.56 -13.69
CA GLN A 214 -10.21 -25.96 -13.58
C GLN A 214 -10.13 -24.94 -12.44
N ALA A 215 -11.17 -24.15 -12.22
CA ALA A 215 -11.26 -23.23 -11.10
C ALA A 215 -11.25 -23.97 -9.75
N SER A 216 -11.91 -25.12 -9.68
CA SER A 216 -11.86 -26.00 -8.50
C SER A 216 -10.45 -26.54 -8.26
N VAL A 217 -9.75 -26.98 -9.31
CA VAL A 217 -8.35 -27.41 -9.24
C VAL A 217 -7.47 -26.22 -8.79
N LEU A 218 -7.62 -25.04 -9.39
CA LEU A 218 -6.85 -23.83 -8.99
C LEU A 218 -7.04 -23.53 -7.50
N ARG A 219 -8.25 -23.58 -6.98
CA ARG A 219 -8.53 -23.38 -5.56
C ARG A 219 -7.76 -24.34 -4.67
N GLN A 220 -7.68 -25.62 -5.04
CA GLN A 220 -7.00 -26.64 -4.24
C GLN A 220 -5.47 -26.47 -4.27
N VAL A 221 -4.88 -26.23 -5.46
CA VAL A 221 -3.43 -26.01 -5.56
C VAL A 221 -3.01 -24.67 -4.94
N TYR A 222 -3.86 -23.65 -5.00
CA TYR A 222 -3.69 -22.38 -4.28
C TYR A 222 -3.67 -22.62 -2.77
N SER A 223 -4.66 -23.32 -2.23
CA SER A 223 -4.73 -23.64 -0.80
C SER A 223 -3.51 -24.43 -0.33
N TYR A 224 -3.03 -25.39 -1.13
CA TYR A 224 -1.79 -26.10 -0.86
C TYR A 224 -0.59 -25.15 -0.77
N ARG A 225 -0.43 -24.24 -1.75
CA ARG A 225 0.67 -23.24 -1.71
C ARG A 225 0.62 -22.38 -0.46
N GLU A 226 -0.55 -21.84 -0.12
CA GLU A 226 -0.72 -21.00 1.09
C GLU A 226 -0.36 -21.78 2.37
N GLN A 227 -0.79 -23.05 2.47
CA GLN A 227 -0.44 -23.89 3.60
C GLN A 227 1.06 -24.14 3.70
N GLN A 228 1.73 -24.43 2.57
CA GLN A 228 3.18 -24.59 2.54
C GLN A 228 3.92 -23.31 2.90
N ALA A 229 3.43 -22.16 2.41
CA ALA A 229 3.98 -20.85 2.70
C ALA A 229 3.88 -20.53 4.21
N ASP A 230 2.72 -20.78 4.83
CA ASP A 230 2.52 -20.58 6.26
C ASP A 230 3.38 -21.53 7.12
N GLN A 231 3.45 -22.81 6.77
CA GLN A 231 4.24 -23.81 7.51
C GLN A 231 5.75 -23.52 7.49
N THR A 232 6.24 -22.96 6.39
CA THR A 232 7.67 -22.68 6.24
C THR A 232 8.03 -21.21 6.49
N ASP A 233 7.03 -20.40 6.87
CA ASP A 233 7.13 -18.94 6.98
C ASP A 233 7.86 -18.30 5.80
N GLN A 234 7.45 -18.68 4.58
CA GLN A 234 8.00 -18.12 3.33
C GLN A 234 6.89 -17.46 2.51
N PRO A 235 7.19 -16.36 1.79
CA PRO A 235 6.22 -15.77 0.90
C PRO A 235 5.68 -16.77 -0.12
N PRO A 236 4.38 -16.75 -0.45
CA PRO A 236 3.76 -17.70 -1.38
C PRO A 236 4.47 -17.81 -2.74
N PHE A 237 4.99 -16.70 -3.27
CA PHE A 237 5.70 -16.68 -4.54
C PHE A 237 7.05 -17.43 -4.52
N LYS A 238 7.66 -17.61 -3.34
CA LYS A 238 8.88 -18.43 -3.17
C LYS A 238 8.57 -19.93 -3.13
N VAL A 239 7.36 -20.29 -2.69
CA VAL A 239 6.89 -21.67 -2.76
C VAL A 239 6.55 -22.02 -4.21
N MET A 240 5.68 -21.19 -4.84
CA MET A 240 5.23 -21.39 -6.21
C MET A 240 4.63 -20.12 -6.80
N SER A 241 4.95 -19.82 -8.06
CA SER A 241 4.39 -18.64 -8.74
C SER A 241 2.91 -18.81 -9.06
N GLU A 242 2.17 -17.71 -9.21
CA GLU A 242 0.77 -17.73 -9.66
C GLU A 242 0.61 -18.35 -11.05
N GLN A 243 1.57 -18.07 -11.95
CA GLN A 243 1.61 -18.66 -13.28
C GLN A 243 1.70 -20.19 -13.22
N THR A 244 2.54 -20.74 -12.35
CA THR A 244 2.66 -22.19 -12.15
C THR A 244 1.35 -22.80 -11.66
N LEU A 245 0.68 -22.16 -10.70
CA LEU A 245 -0.65 -22.62 -10.21
C LEU A 245 -1.69 -22.63 -11.32
N LEU A 246 -1.73 -21.58 -12.14
CA LEU A 246 -2.65 -21.45 -13.27
C LEU A 246 -2.40 -22.56 -14.31
N GLU A 247 -1.15 -22.81 -14.68
CA GLU A 247 -0.79 -23.85 -15.64
C GLU A 247 -1.13 -25.27 -15.13
N ILE A 248 -0.95 -25.53 -13.83
CA ILE A 248 -1.40 -26.80 -13.21
C ILE A 248 -2.92 -26.93 -13.31
N ALA A 249 -3.66 -25.84 -13.07
CA ALA A 249 -5.12 -25.87 -13.17
C ALA A 249 -5.61 -26.04 -14.60
N LEU A 250 -4.93 -25.47 -15.59
CA LEU A 250 -5.25 -25.63 -17.02
C LEU A 250 -4.98 -27.05 -17.51
N SER A 251 -3.85 -27.63 -17.13
CA SER A 251 -3.41 -28.95 -17.60
C SER A 251 -3.99 -30.12 -16.81
N CYS A 252 -4.42 -29.90 -15.55
CA CYS A 252 -4.96 -30.92 -14.65
C CYS A 252 -4.09 -32.20 -14.62
N PRO A 253 -2.79 -32.16 -14.31
CA PRO A 253 -1.87 -33.27 -14.41
C PRO A 253 -2.28 -34.45 -13.50
N LYS A 254 -2.15 -35.68 -14.01
CA LYS A 254 -2.46 -36.93 -13.29
C LYS A 254 -1.21 -37.66 -12.82
N HIS A 255 -0.07 -37.39 -13.46
CA HIS A 255 1.20 -38.07 -13.20
C HIS A 255 2.34 -37.05 -13.01
N LEU A 256 3.38 -37.44 -12.23
CA LEU A 256 4.55 -36.61 -11.99
C LEU A 256 5.29 -36.20 -13.29
N SER A 257 5.22 -37.05 -14.33
CA SER A 257 5.78 -36.75 -15.64
C SER A 257 5.13 -35.53 -16.31
N GLU A 258 3.84 -35.34 -16.11
CA GLU A 258 3.08 -34.21 -16.67
C GLU A 258 3.41 -32.87 -16.00
N LEU A 259 3.86 -32.90 -14.74
CA LEU A 259 4.36 -31.70 -14.06
C LEU A 259 5.67 -31.17 -14.65
N LYS A 260 6.44 -31.99 -15.39
CA LYS A 260 7.73 -31.57 -15.97
C LYS A 260 7.58 -30.49 -17.05
N VAL A 261 6.43 -30.40 -17.69
CA VAL A 261 6.16 -29.43 -18.76
C VAL A 261 5.51 -28.13 -18.24
N VAL A 262 5.13 -28.11 -16.96
CA VAL A 262 4.57 -26.94 -16.32
C VAL A 262 5.68 -25.93 -15.97
N THR A 263 5.52 -24.69 -16.37
CA THR A 263 6.48 -23.61 -16.09
C THR A 263 6.69 -23.46 -14.59
N GLY A 264 7.94 -23.38 -14.15
CA GLY A 264 8.32 -23.25 -12.74
C GLY A 264 8.41 -24.58 -11.98
N MET A 265 7.96 -25.70 -12.55
CA MET A 265 8.09 -27.03 -11.95
C MET A 265 9.44 -27.69 -12.29
N THR A 266 10.49 -27.18 -11.63
CA THR A 266 11.83 -27.79 -11.74
C THR A 266 11.86 -29.21 -11.13
N PRO A 267 12.88 -30.05 -11.45
CA PRO A 267 13.04 -31.35 -10.81
C PRO A 267 13.05 -31.27 -9.26
N GLY A 268 13.59 -30.19 -8.70
CA GLY A 268 13.57 -29.93 -7.24
C GLY A 268 12.14 -29.66 -6.73
N GLN A 269 11.37 -28.86 -7.44
CA GLN A 269 9.98 -28.57 -7.10
C GLN A 269 9.11 -29.83 -7.20
N ILE A 270 9.29 -30.64 -8.25
CA ILE A 270 8.57 -31.90 -8.43
C ILE A 270 8.86 -32.88 -7.29
N ARG A 271 10.13 -33.02 -6.89
CA ARG A 271 10.49 -33.89 -5.74
C ARG A 271 9.86 -33.41 -4.43
N ARG A 272 9.79 -32.10 -4.22
CA ARG A 272 9.30 -31.50 -2.97
C ARG A 272 7.80 -31.44 -2.88
N HIS A 273 7.13 -31.11 -3.98
CA HIS A 273 5.72 -30.75 -3.99
C HIS A 273 4.86 -31.63 -4.90
N GLY A 274 5.46 -32.44 -5.80
CA GLY A 274 4.72 -33.12 -6.87
C GLY A 274 3.63 -34.06 -6.40
N GLY A 275 3.88 -34.86 -5.36
CA GLY A 275 2.87 -35.78 -4.80
C GLY A 275 1.65 -35.06 -4.27
N GLU A 276 1.88 -34.04 -3.43
CA GLU A 276 0.81 -33.24 -2.83
C GLU A 276 0.05 -32.41 -3.86
N LEU A 277 0.75 -31.91 -4.89
CA LEU A 277 0.10 -31.19 -5.99
C LEU A 277 -0.84 -32.10 -6.79
N LEU A 278 -0.41 -33.32 -7.12
CA LEU A 278 -1.29 -34.29 -7.81
C LEU A 278 -2.50 -34.65 -6.95
N TRP A 279 -2.31 -34.80 -5.65
CA TRP A 279 -3.42 -35.02 -4.72
C TRP A 279 -4.36 -33.81 -4.64
N ALA A 280 -3.83 -32.57 -4.62
CA ALA A 280 -4.62 -31.35 -4.70
C ALA A 280 -5.42 -31.26 -6.02
N VAL A 281 -4.79 -31.60 -7.15
CA VAL A 281 -5.46 -31.70 -8.46
C VAL A 281 -6.61 -32.71 -8.42
N GLN A 282 -6.37 -33.94 -7.90
CA GLN A 282 -7.39 -34.96 -7.77
C GLN A 282 -8.59 -34.51 -6.93
N ARG A 283 -8.32 -33.84 -5.80
CA ARG A 283 -9.40 -33.24 -4.97
C ARG A 283 -10.17 -32.18 -5.74
N GLY A 284 -9.46 -31.34 -6.51
CA GLY A 284 -10.09 -30.30 -7.32
C GLY A 284 -11.00 -30.87 -8.43
N LEU A 285 -10.60 -31.97 -9.06
CA LEU A 285 -11.41 -32.68 -10.08
C LEU A 285 -12.70 -33.26 -9.50
N SER A 286 -12.70 -33.62 -8.20
CA SER A 286 -13.85 -34.23 -7.52
C SER A 286 -14.67 -33.25 -6.69
N ALA A 287 -14.18 -32.02 -6.47
CA ALA A 287 -14.83 -31.03 -5.64
C ALA A 287 -15.86 -30.19 -6.41
N PRO A 288 -16.90 -29.67 -5.74
CA PRO A 288 -17.83 -28.76 -6.38
C PRO A 288 -17.09 -27.47 -6.85
N ALA A 289 -17.50 -26.99 -8.01
CA ALA A 289 -16.95 -25.76 -8.57
C ALA A 289 -17.16 -24.56 -7.62
N PRO A 290 -16.12 -23.76 -7.37
CA PRO A 290 -16.30 -22.56 -6.60
C PRO A 290 -17.15 -21.55 -7.39
N PRO A 291 -18.08 -20.84 -6.72
CA PRO A 291 -18.83 -19.80 -7.41
C PRO A 291 -17.84 -18.73 -7.91
N PRO A 292 -17.99 -18.26 -9.15
CA PRO A 292 -17.19 -17.15 -9.62
C PRO A 292 -17.46 -15.91 -8.75
N PRO A 293 -16.47 -15.06 -8.50
CA PRO A 293 -16.69 -13.85 -7.73
C PRO A 293 -17.71 -12.99 -8.46
N LEU A 294 -18.74 -12.57 -7.73
CA LEU A 294 -19.72 -11.63 -8.23
C LEU A 294 -19.04 -10.24 -8.32
N PHE A 295 -18.55 -9.91 -9.49
CA PHE A 295 -18.25 -8.53 -9.85
C PHE A 295 -19.32 -8.07 -10.81
N PRO A 296 -20.47 -7.59 -10.32
CA PRO A 296 -21.47 -7.06 -11.20
C PRO A 296 -20.84 -5.96 -12.03
N ARG A 297 -20.83 -6.16 -13.34
CA ARG A 297 -20.42 -5.08 -14.25
C ARG A 297 -21.32 -3.89 -13.93
N ALA A 298 -20.71 -2.76 -13.64
CA ALA A 298 -21.48 -1.55 -13.39
C ALA A 298 -22.43 -1.30 -14.58
N PRO A 299 -23.68 -0.92 -14.35
CA PRO A 299 -24.61 -0.55 -15.41
C PRO A 299 -23.95 0.41 -16.42
N ASP A 300 -24.32 0.32 -17.67
CA ASP A 300 -23.68 1.12 -18.72
C ASP A 300 -23.79 2.62 -18.45
N GLU A 301 -24.92 3.08 -17.90
CA GLU A 301 -25.11 4.49 -17.46
C GLU A 301 -24.10 4.90 -16.36
N VAL A 302 -23.79 4.01 -15.41
CA VAL A 302 -22.79 4.30 -14.35
C VAL A 302 -21.39 4.38 -14.94
N ARG A 303 -21.10 3.52 -15.93
CA ARG A 303 -19.81 3.52 -16.62
C ARG A 303 -19.65 4.79 -17.45
N GLU A 304 -20.66 5.20 -18.16
CA GLU A 304 -20.65 6.43 -18.96
C GLU A 304 -20.39 7.66 -18.08
N ARG A 305 -21.07 7.75 -16.91
CA ARG A 305 -20.82 8.82 -15.93
C ARG A 305 -19.37 8.78 -15.40
N TYR A 306 -18.88 7.57 -15.09
CA TYR A 306 -17.49 7.39 -14.65
C TYR A 306 -16.51 7.84 -15.73
N ASP A 307 -16.72 7.47 -17.00
CA ASP A 307 -15.82 7.82 -18.11
C ASP A 307 -15.75 9.34 -18.32
N ARG A 308 -16.89 10.04 -18.21
CA ARG A 308 -16.96 11.51 -18.26
C ARG A 308 -16.22 12.17 -17.09
N LEU A 309 -16.44 11.68 -15.86
CA LEU A 309 -15.72 12.15 -14.67
C LEU A 309 -14.22 11.88 -14.79
N HIS A 310 -13.83 10.73 -15.34
CA HIS A 310 -12.44 10.38 -15.57
C HIS A 310 -11.76 11.31 -16.56
N GLU A 311 -12.43 11.65 -17.67
CA GLU A 311 -11.91 12.59 -18.65
C GLU A 311 -11.80 14.01 -18.07
N TRP A 312 -12.83 14.48 -17.36
CA TRP A 312 -12.77 15.75 -16.64
C TRP A 312 -11.60 15.80 -15.65
N ARG A 313 -11.39 14.74 -14.87
CA ARG A 313 -10.29 14.63 -13.92
C ARG A 313 -8.94 14.73 -14.61
N LYS A 314 -8.78 14.05 -15.75
CA LYS A 314 -7.55 14.07 -16.56
C LYS A 314 -7.26 15.48 -17.07
N GLN A 315 -8.24 16.18 -17.63
CA GLN A 315 -8.11 17.56 -18.12
C GLN A 315 -7.77 18.52 -16.97
N THR A 316 -8.43 18.39 -15.83
CA THR A 316 -8.16 19.19 -14.64
C THR A 316 -6.74 18.96 -14.12
N ALA A 317 -6.29 17.72 -14.08
CA ALA A 317 -4.94 17.37 -13.66
C ALA A 317 -3.88 17.94 -14.59
N GLN A 318 -4.12 17.85 -15.89
CA GLN A 318 -3.23 18.43 -16.92
C GLN A 318 -3.14 19.96 -16.79
N ALA A 319 -4.26 20.63 -16.61
CA ALA A 319 -4.31 22.09 -16.42
C ALA A 319 -3.58 22.55 -15.15
N ARG A 320 -3.58 21.72 -14.10
CA ARG A 320 -2.90 21.98 -12.83
C ARG A 320 -1.44 21.50 -12.78
N GLY A 321 -0.98 20.74 -13.77
CA GLY A 321 0.37 20.15 -13.79
C GLY A 321 0.58 19.09 -12.72
N VAL A 322 -0.49 18.37 -12.29
CA VAL A 322 -0.43 17.31 -11.28
C VAL A 322 -0.89 15.96 -11.84
N GLN A 323 -0.62 14.86 -11.16
CA GLN A 323 -1.18 13.56 -11.54
C GLN A 323 -2.68 13.50 -11.18
N SER A 324 -3.46 12.74 -11.95
CA SER A 324 -4.92 12.70 -11.83
C SER A 324 -5.44 12.24 -10.46
N ASN A 325 -4.71 11.37 -9.77
CA ASN A 325 -5.06 10.91 -8.42
C ASN A 325 -5.02 12.03 -7.36
N PHE A 326 -4.24 13.11 -7.58
CA PHE A 326 -4.24 14.27 -6.69
C PHE A 326 -5.49 15.15 -6.84
N ILE A 327 -6.17 15.08 -7.99
CA ILE A 327 -7.46 15.75 -8.15
C ILE A 327 -8.53 15.02 -7.33
N LEU A 328 -8.85 13.78 -7.74
CA LEU A 328 -9.76 12.88 -7.03
C LEU A 328 -9.27 11.43 -7.12
N PRO A 329 -9.33 10.65 -6.04
CA PRO A 329 -9.09 9.21 -6.06
C PRO A 329 -10.06 8.49 -7.01
N ARG A 330 -9.66 7.33 -7.51
CA ARG A 330 -10.48 6.53 -8.43
C ARG A 330 -11.79 6.06 -7.79
N GLU A 331 -11.73 5.71 -6.53
CA GLU A 331 -12.84 5.23 -5.72
C GLU A 331 -13.94 6.30 -5.62
N VAL A 332 -13.53 7.55 -5.40
CA VAL A 332 -14.43 8.71 -5.36
C VAL A 332 -15.16 8.89 -6.70
N LEU A 333 -14.47 8.71 -7.84
CA LEU A 333 -15.14 8.81 -9.15
C LEU A 333 -16.20 7.72 -9.32
N TRP A 334 -15.94 6.49 -8.87
CA TRP A 334 -16.92 5.41 -8.93
C TRP A 334 -18.11 5.67 -8.01
N GLU A 335 -17.87 6.22 -6.82
CA GLU A 335 -18.94 6.56 -5.88
C GLU A 335 -19.82 7.68 -6.43
N LEU A 336 -19.22 8.75 -6.95
CA LEU A 336 -19.93 9.84 -7.64
C LEU A 336 -20.76 9.32 -8.82
N ALA A 337 -20.21 8.43 -9.65
CA ALA A 337 -20.90 7.86 -10.78
C ALA A 337 -22.11 6.99 -10.38
N ARG A 338 -22.02 6.29 -9.24
CA ARG A 338 -23.11 5.43 -8.71
C ARG A 338 -24.19 6.25 -8.04
N ARG A 339 -23.81 7.20 -7.15
CA ARG A 339 -24.77 7.96 -6.34
C ARG A 339 -25.42 9.12 -7.09
N MET A 340 -24.71 9.65 -8.13
CA MET A 340 -25.19 10.75 -8.97
C MET A 340 -25.70 11.96 -8.14
N PRO A 341 -24.87 12.54 -7.26
CA PRO A 341 -25.26 13.70 -6.46
C PRO A 341 -25.65 14.87 -7.36
N ARG A 342 -26.66 15.65 -6.93
CA ARG A 342 -27.21 16.79 -7.66
C ARG A 342 -26.91 18.13 -6.99
N THR A 343 -26.55 18.09 -5.71
CA THR A 343 -26.30 19.28 -4.89
C THR A 343 -24.95 19.16 -4.17
N LEU A 344 -24.39 20.30 -3.75
CA LEU A 344 -23.18 20.33 -2.93
C LEU A 344 -23.37 19.59 -1.59
N ALA A 345 -24.57 19.67 -1.00
CA ALA A 345 -24.90 18.97 0.24
C ALA A 345 -24.86 17.43 0.06
N GLU A 346 -25.27 16.92 -1.09
CA GLU A 346 -25.20 15.48 -1.36
C GLU A 346 -23.75 15.00 -1.53
N LEU A 347 -22.81 15.87 -1.92
CA LEU A 347 -21.38 15.54 -1.97
C LEU A 347 -20.80 15.30 -0.56
N ASP A 348 -21.43 15.79 0.51
CA ASP A 348 -20.99 15.55 1.90
C ASP A 348 -21.05 14.06 2.29
N THR A 349 -21.88 13.29 1.58
CA THR A 349 -22.06 11.86 1.83
C THR A 349 -21.08 10.97 1.05
N ILE A 350 -20.25 11.55 0.18
CA ILE A 350 -19.27 10.80 -0.62
C ILE A 350 -18.03 10.54 0.23
N GLU A 351 -17.73 9.27 0.46
CA GLU A 351 -16.54 8.86 1.21
C GLU A 351 -15.24 9.33 0.51
N HIS A 352 -14.25 9.70 1.29
CA HIS A 352 -12.94 10.17 0.82
C HIS A 352 -12.97 11.45 -0.06
N LEU A 353 -14.12 12.12 -0.16
CA LEU A 353 -14.24 13.46 -0.75
C LEU A 353 -14.24 14.51 0.37
N GLY A 354 -13.06 15.00 0.72
CA GLY A 354 -12.89 15.96 1.81
C GLY A 354 -13.45 17.35 1.50
N PRO A 355 -13.55 18.21 2.54
CA PRO A 355 -14.18 19.54 2.43
C PRO A 355 -13.50 20.45 1.40
N TRP A 356 -12.15 20.42 1.32
CA TRP A 356 -11.44 21.23 0.36
C TRP A 356 -11.76 20.80 -1.08
N ARG A 357 -11.71 19.49 -1.39
CA ARG A 357 -12.03 18.97 -2.73
C ARG A 357 -13.48 19.19 -3.11
N ARG A 358 -14.41 19.11 -2.16
CA ARG A 358 -15.82 19.45 -2.39
C ARG A 358 -15.99 20.92 -2.79
N GLN A 359 -15.32 21.81 -2.09
CA GLN A 359 -15.37 23.23 -2.43
C GLN A 359 -14.70 23.53 -3.77
N ALA A 360 -13.52 23.00 -3.99
CA ALA A 360 -12.71 23.27 -5.18
C ALA A 360 -13.27 22.64 -6.46
N TYR A 361 -13.78 21.40 -6.37
CA TYR A 361 -14.18 20.60 -7.53
C TYR A 361 -15.68 20.30 -7.60
N GLY A 362 -16.43 20.44 -6.48
CA GLY A 362 -17.84 20.08 -6.41
C GLY A 362 -18.70 20.69 -7.51
N PRO A 363 -18.64 22.01 -7.78
CA PRO A 363 -19.45 22.61 -8.86
C PRO A 363 -19.16 21.99 -10.24
N ALA A 364 -17.88 21.71 -10.56
CA ALA A 364 -17.49 21.11 -11.84
C ALA A 364 -17.94 19.63 -11.92
N VAL A 365 -17.81 18.87 -10.84
CA VAL A 365 -18.27 17.47 -10.75
C VAL A 365 -19.79 17.38 -10.97
N LEU A 366 -20.57 18.24 -10.29
CA LEU A 366 -22.02 18.28 -10.45
C LEU A 366 -22.43 18.63 -11.88
N LYS A 367 -21.73 19.57 -12.54
CA LYS A 367 -21.95 19.90 -13.94
C LYS A 367 -21.73 18.70 -14.87
N VAL A 368 -20.61 17.98 -14.70
CA VAL A 368 -20.28 16.77 -15.51
C VAL A 368 -21.36 15.70 -15.32
N LEU A 369 -21.86 15.49 -14.08
CA LEU A 369 -22.90 14.53 -13.81
C LEU A 369 -24.25 14.92 -14.38
N ALA A 370 -24.62 16.23 -14.37
CA ALA A 370 -25.87 16.73 -14.95
C ALA A 370 -25.91 16.56 -16.47
N GLU A 371 -24.81 16.82 -17.15
CA GLU A 371 -24.66 16.61 -18.60
C GLU A 371 -24.78 15.14 -19.02
N SER A 372 -24.50 14.21 -18.08
CA SER A 372 -24.64 12.76 -18.32
C SER A 372 -26.09 12.27 -18.30
N GLY A 373 -27.03 13.05 -17.82
CA GLY A 373 -28.47 12.71 -17.76
C GLY A 373 -29.28 13.17 -18.99
N GLN A 374 -28.67 13.87 -19.93
CA GLN A 374 -29.34 14.25 -21.17
C GLN A 374 -29.05 13.19 -22.26
N PRO A 375 -30.07 12.65 -22.94
CA PRO A 375 -29.81 11.77 -24.08
C PRO A 375 -29.00 12.55 -25.12
N SER A 376 -27.91 11.94 -25.59
CA SER A 376 -27.12 12.44 -26.72
C SER A 376 -28.09 12.67 -27.88
N ASN A 377 -28.31 13.93 -28.24
CA ASN A 377 -29.08 14.28 -29.42
C ASN A 377 -28.25 13.78 -30.63
N PRO A 378 -28.74 12.81 -31.43
CA PRO A 378 -27.99 12.40 -32.61
C PRO A 378 -28.07 13.54 -33.61
N ALA A 379 -26.89 14.07 -33.99
CA ALA A 379 -26.73 15.01 -35.10
C ALA A 379 -26.93 14.31 -36.46
#